data_7e4182ccd151b944b5227343571dea4e
#
_entry.id   7e4182ccd151b944b5227343571dea4e
#
_cell.length_a   1.000
_cell.length_b   1.000
_cell.length_c   1.000
_cell.angle_alpha   90.00
_cell.angle_beta   90.00
_cell.angle_gamma   90.00
#
_symmetry.space_group_name_H-M   'P 1'
#
loop_
_entity.id
_entity.type
_entity.pdbx_description
1 polymer ?
#
loop_
_entity_poly.entity_id
_entity_poly.type
_entity_poly.pdbx_seq_one_letter_code
_entity_poly.pdbx_strand_id
1 'polypeptide(L)'
;WVGDVARAVVTCLQDSRTIGQTYELAGPEVMSLGELVHKSGQWAGVRGGRGRPVLPLPHWVGWLQAACMELAPGEPLMSRDNLASMKVDNIASGQWPGLKDLGIQASSAAGVAPGYLGHRGPRSRLNAWRARSGR
;
A
#
# COMPACT_ATOMS: atom_id res chain seq x y z
N TRP A 1 -5.08 4.29 3.98
CA TRP A 1 -4.75 3.46 5.13
C TRP A 1 -5.95 2.64 5.59
N VAL A 2 -5.72 1.36 5.96
CA VAL A 2 -6.78 0.44 6.38
C VAL A 2 -7.62 0.96 7.56
N GLY A 3 -7.03 1.71 8.47
CA GLY A 3 -7.74 2.33 9.59
C GLY A 3 -8.75 3.40 9.16
N ASP A 4 -8.46 4.14 8.10
CA ASP A 4 -9.40 5.12 7.53
C ASP A 4 -10.56 4.42 6.82
N VAL A 5 -10.26 3.32 6.12
CA VAL A 5 -11.28 2.48 5.48
C VAL A 5 -12.21 1.87 6.53
N ALA A 6 -11.66 1.35 7.63
CA ALA A 6 -12.47 0.80 8.72
C ALA A 6 -13.37 1.87 9.34
N ARG A 7 -12.88 3.10 9.55
CA ARG A 7 -13.69 4.23 10.03
C ARG A 7 -14.80 4.59 9.04
N ALA A 8 -14.48 4.61 7.74
CA ALA A 8 -15.48 4.87 6.71
C ALA A 8 -16.61 3.83 6.73
N VAL A 9 -16.28 2.55 6.85
CA VAL A 9 -17.28 1.47 6.99
C VAL A 9 -18.17 1.70 8.22
N VAL A 10 -17.59 2.02 9.38
CA VAL A 10 -18.36 2.29 10.61
C VAL A 10 -19.27 3.50 10.42
N THR A 11 -18.76 4.59 9.81
CA THR A 11 -19.57 5.78 9.52
C THR A 11 -20.74 5.44 8.59
N CYS A 12 -20.50 4.66 7.53
CA CYS A 12 -21.56 4.25 6.60
C CYS A 12 -22.64 3.37 7.27
N LEU A 13 -22.27 2.57 8.26
CA LEU A 13 -23.25 1.77 9.03
C LEU A 13 -24.10 2.62 9.99
N GLN A 14 -23.60 3.77 10.40
CA GLN A 14 -24.26 4.65 11.38
C GLN A 14 -25.05 5.80 10.72
N ASP A 15 -24.74 6.13 9.48
CA ASP A 15 -25.35 7.28 8.77
C ASP A 15 -26.23 6.80 7.60
N SER A 16 -27.54 6.87 7.76
CA SER A 16 -28.50 6.46 6.74
C SER A 16 -28.39 7.25 5.43
N ARG A 17 -27.77 8.44 5.42
CA ARG A 17 -27.54 9.23 4.21
C ARG A 17 -26.55 8.59 3.26
N THR A 18 -25.77 7.61 3.72
CA THR A 18 -24.79 6.88 2.91
C THR A 18 -25.40 5.70 2.15
N ILE A 19 -26.66 5.36 2.43
CA ILE A 19 -27.34 4.23 1.80
C ILE A 19 -27.48 4.46 0.30
N GLY A 20 -27.03 3.49 -0.49
CA GLY A 20 -27.04 3.54 -1.96
C GLY A 20 -25.99 4.48 -2.56
N GLN A 21 -25.07 5.04 -1.76
CA GLN A 21 -23.98 5.88 -2.23
C GLN A 21 -22.71 5.07 -2.47
N THR A 22 -21.89 5.53 -3.42
CA THR A 22 -20.56 4.99 -3.70
C THR A 22 -19.50 5.99 -3.23
N TYR A 23 -18.47 5.51 -2.55
CA TYR A 23 -17.37 6.33 -2.06
C TYR A 23 -16.02 5.85 -2.57
N GLU A 24 -15.16 6.76 -3.02
CA GLU A 24 -13.76 6.48 -3.34
C GLU A 24 -12.88 6.75 -2.12
N LEU A 25 -12.35 5.69 -1.51
CA LEU A 25 -11.53 5.80 -0.32
C LEU A 25 -10.05 5.83 -0.67
N ALA A 26 -9.52 7.02 -0.90
CA ALA A 26 -8.13 7.25 -1.26
C ALA A 26 -7.36 7.98 -0.15
N GLY A 27 -6.03 7.84 -0.16
CA GLY A 27 -5.13 8.63 0.69
C GLY A 27 -4.93 10.05 0.14
N PRO A 28 -4.29 10.95 0.92
CA PRO A 28 -4.09 12.33 0.52
C PRO A 28 -2.96 12.53 -0.50
N GLU A 29 -2.15 11.50 -0.73
CA GLU A 29 -0.93 11.58 -1.53
C GLU A 29 -1.01 10.64 -2.72
N VAL A 30 -0.63 11.14 -3.89
CA VAL A 30 -0.42 10.33 -5.10
C VAL A 30 1.07 10.09 -5.25
N MET A 31 1.46 8.84 -5.40
CA MET A 31 2.87 8.43 -5.53
C MET A 31 3.00 7.37 -6.61
N SER A 32 4.09 7.42 -7.37
CA SER A 32 4.47 6.32 -8.23
C SER A 32 4.89 5.09 -7.40
N LEU A 33 4.81 3.90 -8.00
CA LEU A 33 5.28 2.67 -7.34
C LEU A 33 6.77 2.76 -6.96
N GLY A 34 7.59 3.37 -7.82
CA GLY A 34 9.02 3.59 -7.56
C GLY A 34 9.24 4.46 -6.32
N GLU A 35 8.51 5.57 -6.21
CA GLU A 35 8.56 6.44 -5.02
C GLU A 35 8.09 5.72 -3.77
N LEU A 36 7.02 4.93 -3.86
CA LEU A 36 6.51 4.17 -2.73
C LEU A 36 7.54 3.16 -2.22
N VAL A 37 8.20 2.42 -3.13
CA VAL A 37 9.27 1.47 -2.78
C VAL A 37 10.45 2.20 -2.15
N HIS A 38 10.88 3.33 -2.71
CA HIS A 38 11.99 4.12 -2.16
C HIS A 38 11.67 4.65 -0.76
N LYS A 39 10.52 5.30 -0.59
CA LYS A 39 10.04 5.82 0.70
C LYS A 39 9.84 4.71 1.73
N SER A 40 9.30 3.56 1.32
CA SER A 40 9.16 2.40 2.21
C SER A 40 10.50 1.94 2.76
N GLY A 41 11.55 1.91 1.93
CA GLY A 41 12.92 1.65 2.37
C GLY A 41 13.46 2.69 3.34
N GLN A 42 13.13 3.96 3.15
CA GLN A 42 13.49 5.04 4.06
C GLN A 42 12.80 4.88 5.42
N TRP A 43 11.48 4.65 5.43
CA TRP A 43 10.69 4.44 6.65
C TRP A 43 11.09 3.17 7.41
N ALA A 44 11.53 2.14 6.70
CA ALA A 44 12.10 0.93 7.30
C ALA A 44 13.53 1.12 7.85
N GLY A 45 14.14 2.28 7.68
CA GLY A 45 15.50 2.55 8.14
C GLY A 45 16.60 1.84 7.34
N VAL A 46 16.30 1.35 6.14
CA VAL A 46 17.26 0.65 5.28
C VAL A 46 18.39 1.59 4.90
N ARG A 47 19.64 1.14 5.03
CA ARG A 47 20.87 1.95 4.80
C ARG A 47 20.89 3.26 5.59
N GLY A 48 20.45 3.22 6.85
CA GLY A 48 20.42 4.43 7.70
C GLY A 48 19.38 5.46 7.25
N GLY A 49 18.27 5.02 6.65
CA GLY A 49 17.19 5.89 6.17
C GLY A 49 17.35 6.42 4.75
N ARG A 50 18.41 6.00 4.03
CA ARG A 50 18.59 6.37 2.61
C ARG A 50 17.69 5.58 1.66
N GLY A 51 17.08 4.49 2.15
CA GLY A 51 16.27 3.62 1.33
C GLY A 51 17.08 2.73 0.39
N ARG A 52 16.40 2.00 -0.49
CA ARG A 52 17.01 1.20 -1.56
C ARG A 52 16.96 1.98 -2.87
N PRO A 53 17.99 1.90 -3.71
CA PRO A 53 17.91 2.42 -5.06
C PRO A 53 16.85 1.62 -5.84
N VAL A 54 16.01 2.34 -6.56
CA VAL A 54 15.02 1.76 -7.47
C VAL A 54 15.56 1.93 -8.88
N LEU A 55 15.81 0.80 -9.55
CA LEU A 55 16.25 0.79 -10.95
C LEU A 55 15.03 0.49 -11.83
N PRO A 56 14.63 1.41 -12.72
CA PRO A 56 13.57 1.14 -13.67
C PRO A 56 14.03 0.08 -14.65
N LEU A 57 13.29 -1.01 -14.75
CA LEU A 57 13.53 -2.04 -15.77
C LEU A 57 12.67 -1.76 -17.01
N PRO A 58 13.21 -1.95 -18.21
CA PRO A 58 12.41 -1.93 -19.44
C PRO A 58 11.24 -2.93 -19.34
N HIS A 59 10.10 -2.55 -19.89
CA HIS A 59 8.87 -3.35 -19.76
C HIS A 59 9.02 -4.78 -20.27
N TRP A 60 9.80 -4.99 -21.33
CA TRP A 60 10.02 -6.32 -21.91
C TRP A 60 10.80 -7.25 -20.97
N VAL A 61 11.72 -6.71 -20.16
CA VAL A 61 12.46 -7.48 -19.14
C VAL A 61 11.51 -7.93 -18.03
N GLY A 62 10.65 -7.02 -17.55
CA GLY A 62 9.63 -7.36 -16.57
C GLY A 62 8.65 -8.42 -17.07
N TRP A 63 8.26 -8.33 -18.34
CA TRP A 63 7.39 -9.32 -18.98
C TRP A 63 8.05 -10.71 -19.06
N LEU A 64 9.31 -10.77 -19.48
CA LEU A 64 10.08 -12.02 -19.55
C LEU A 64 10.25 -12.64 -18.17
N GLN A 65 10.57 -11.82 -17.17
CA GLN A 65 10.68 -12.26 -15.76
C GLN A 65 9.35 -12.85 -15.26
N ALA A 66 8.22 -12.18 -15.51
CA ALA A 66 6.91 -12.66 -15.11
C ALA A 66 6.57 -13.99 -15.80
N ALA A 67 6.84 -14.11 -17.11
CA ALA A 67 6.63 -15.34 -17.86
C ALA A 67 7.46 -16.51 -17.30
N CYS A 68 8.72 -16.26 -16.94
CA CYS A 68 9.57 -17.28 -16.30
C CYS A 68 9.04 -17.67 -14.90
N MET A 69 8.53 -16.72 -14.12
CA MET A 69 7.96 -16.99 -12.81
C MET A 69 6.65 -17.79 -12.89
N GLU A 70 5.83 -17.56 -13.91
CA GLU A 70 4.60 -18.33 -14.14
C GLU A 70 4.86 -19.80 -14.51
N LEU A 71 6.06 -20.12 -15.02
CA LEU A 71 6.47 -21.49 -15.32
C LEU A 71 7.01 -22.24 -14.09
N ALA A 72 7.33 -21.53 -13.00
CA ALA A 72 7.81 -22.15 -11.77
C ALA A 72 6.65 -22.80 -11.00
N PRO A 73 6.88 -23.94 -10.35
CA PRO A 73 5.85 -24.58 -9.52
C PRO A 73 5.52 -23.70 -8.31
N GLY A 74 4.22 -23.44 -8.07
CA GLY A 74 3.71 -22.61 -6.98
C GLY A 74 3.07 -21.32 -7.46
N GLU A 75 2.65 -20.48 -6.51
CA GLU A 75 2.07 -19.17 -6.83
C GLU A 75 3.18 -18.19 -7.26
N PRO A 76 3.10 -17.62 -8.47
CA PRO A 76 4.14 -16.71 -8.94
C PRO A 76 4.10 -15.40 -8.15
N LEU A 77 5.26 -14.94 -7.69
CA LEU A 77 5.40 -13.64 -7.00
C LEU A 77 5.03 -12.45 -7.90
N MET A 78 5.15 -12.63 -9.22
CA MET A 78 4.78 -11.64 -10.23
C MET A 78 4.24 -12.37 -11.46
N SER A 79 3.07 -11.96 -11.91
CA SER A 79 2.43 -12.48 -13.13
C SER A 79 2.38 -11.41 -14.22
N ARG A 80 2.15 -11.84 -15.46
CA ARG A 80 1.93 -10.91 -16.58
C ARG A 80 0.67 -10.05 -16.37
N ASP A 81 -0.33 -10.58 -15.67
CA ASP A 81 -1.53 -9.85 -15.30
C ASP A 81 -1.23 -8.73 -14.29
N ASN A 82 -0.38 -8.99 -13.30
CA ASN A 82 0.11 -7.95 -12.39
C ASN A 82 0.82 -6.82 -13.14
N LEU A 83 1.63 -7.15 -14.14
CA LEU A 83 2.29 -6.15 -14.98
C LEU A 83 1.31 -5.36 -15.86
N ALA A 84 0.25 -6.01 -16.33
CA ALA A 84 -0.79 -5.35 -17.12
C ALA A 84 -1.59 -4.37 -16.24
N SER A 85 -1.92 -4.76 -15.01
CA SER A 85 -2.63 -3.89 -14.06
C SER A 85 -1.82 -2.66 -13.63
N MET A 86 -0.49 -2.74 -13.65
CA MET A 86 0.39 -1.58 -13.37
C MET A 86 0.38 -0.50 -14.46
N LYS A 87 -0.22 -0.76 -15.64
CA LYS A 87 -0.35 0.23 -16.72
C LYS A 87 -1.50 1.21 -16.50
N VAL A 88 -2.41 0.88 -15.60
CA VAL A 88 -3.55 1.71 -15.25
C VAL A 88 -3.29 2.37 -13.91
N ASP A 89 -3.45 3.68 -13.86
CA ASP A 89 -3.27 4.43 -12.62
C ASP A 89 -4.33 4.03 -11.60
N ASN A 90 -3.90 3.66 -10.40
CA ASN A 90 -4.78 3.33 -9.29
C ASN A 90 -4.92 4.54 -8.35
N ILE A 91 -5.58 5.57 -8.86
CA ILE A 91 -5.86 6.82 -8.15
C ILE A 91 -7.37 7.08 -8.10
N ALA A 92 -7.82 7.89 -7.13
CA ALA A 92 -9.21 8.30 -7.08
C ALA A 92 -9.57 9.08 -8.35
N SER A 93 -10.73 8.78 -8.93
CA SER A 93 -11.22 9.47 -10.13
C SER A 93 -11.67 10.91 -9.83
N GLY A 94 -11.99 11.22 -8.58
CA GLY A 94 -12.59 12.48 -8.16
C GLY A 94 -14.06 12.63 -8.58
N GLN A 95 -14.67 11.60 -9.15
CA GLN A 95 -16.09 11.63 -9.57
C GLN A 95 -17.03 11.26 -8.42
N TRP A 96 -16.53 10.59 -7.41
CA TRP A 96 -17.30 10.10 -6.27
C TRP A 96 -16.85 10.77 -4.97
N PRO A 97 -17.77 10.93 -4.00
CA PRO A 97 -17.41 11.44 -2.68
C PRO A 97 -16.36 10.54 -2.03
N GLY A 98 -15.50 11.11 -1.20
CA GLY A 98 -14.39 10.43 -0.57
C GLY A 98 -14.45 10.44 0.97
N LEU A 99 -13.33 10.16 1.61
CA LEU A 99 -13.20 10.15 3.07
C LEU A 99 -13.61 11.48 3.71
N LYS A 100 -13.31 12.61 3.05
CA LYS A 100 -13.64 13.95 3.55
C LYS A 100 -15.14 14.16 3.68
N ASP A 101 -15.93 13.63 2.74
CA ASP A 101 -17.39 13.74 2.73
C ASP A 101 -18.03 12.92 3.86
N LEU A 102 -17.32 11.89 4.33
CA LEU A 102 -17.65 11.11 5.54
C LEU A 102 -17.11 11.76 6.83
N GLY A 103 -16.56 12.99 6.78
CA GLY A 103 -15.95 13.65 7.92
C GLY A 103 -14.65 13.04 8.39
N ILE A 104 -14.00 12.21 7.58
CA ILE A 104 -12.77 11.48 7.92
C ILE A 104 -11.58 12.17 7.25
N GLN A 105 -10.62 12.62 8.05
CA GLN A 105 -9.35 13.08 7.53
C GLN A 105 -8.48 11.89 7.14
N ALA A 106 -8.10 11.81 5.88
CA ALA A 106 -7.24 10.75 5.36
C ALA A 106 -5.83 10.83 5.97
N SER A 107 -5.33 9.69 6.42
CA SER A 107 -4.00 9.58 7.02
C SER A 107 -2.91 9.58 5.93
N SER A 108 -1.85 10.35 6.13
CA SER A 108 -0.70 10.37 5.21
C SER A 108 0.12 9.08 5.30
N ALA A 109 0.72 8.66 4.20
CA ALA A 109 1.63 7.50 4.18
C ALA A 109 2.82 7.72 5.12
N ALA A 110 3.37 8.93 5.16
CA ALA A 110 4.48 9.29 6.03
C ALA A 110 4.13 9.20 7.52
N GLY A 111 2.87 9.50 7.89
CA GLY A 111 2.41 9.40 9.28
C GLY A 111 2.19 7.96 9.75
N VAL A 112 1.81 7.07 8.84
CA VAL A 112 1.40 5.70 9.17
C VAL A 112 2.52 4.67 8.94
N ALA A 113 3.24 4.76 7.81
CA ALA A 113 4.20 3.75 7.39
C ALA A 113 5.33 3.49 8.38
N PRO A 114 5.93 4.49 9.08
CA PRO A 114 6.95 4.24 10.09
C PRO A 114 6.49 3.34 11.24
N GLY A 115 5.19 3.39 11.58
CA GLY A 115 4.59 2.53 12.60
C GLY A 115 4.56 1.05 12.23
N TYR A 116 4.55 0.73 10.92
CA TYR A 116 4.57 -0.63 10.41
C TYR A 116 5.96 -1.11 9.99
N LEU A 117 6.73 -0.23 9.35
CA LEU A 117 8.00 -0.56 8.71
C LEU A 117 9.19 -0.22 9.59
N GLY A 118 9.05 0.73 10.51
CA GLY A 118 10.13 1.15 11.40
C GLY A 118 10.44 0.13 12.50
N HIS A 119 11.73 -0.04 12.80
CA HIS A 119 12.17 -0.93 13.88
C HIS A 119 11.80 -0.43 15.29
N ARG A 120 11.27 0.78 15.42
CA ARG A 120 10.91 1.42 16.70
C ARG A 120 9.40 1.44 16.98
N GLY A 121 8.57 0.97 16.04
CA GLY A 121 7.13 0.93 16.21
C GLY A 121 6.67 -0.17 17.19
N PRO A 122 5.46 -0.08 17.78
CA PRO A 122 4.93 -1.10 18.69
C PRO A 122 4.85 -2.50 18.06
N ARG A 123 4.63 -2.58 16.73
CA ARG A 123 4.61 -3.86 16.01
C ARG A 123 6.00 -4.48 15.83
N SER A 124 7.06 -3.68 15.73
CA SER A 124 8.41 -4.23 15.64
C SER A 124 8.83 -4.93 16.93
N ARG A 125 8.37 -4.44 18.09
CA ARG A 125 8.56 -5.11 19.38
C ARG A 125 7.82 -6.44 19.42
N LEU A 126 6.60 -6.52 18.91
CA LEU A 126 5.83 -7.76 18.82
C LEU A 126 6.51 -8.77 17.88
N ASN A 127 7.07 -8.34 16.76
CA ASN A 127 7.82 -9.21 15.87
C ASN A 127 9.12 -9.73 16.49
N ALA A 128 9.83 -8.89 17.26
CA ALA A 128 10.99 -9.32 18.03
C ALA A 128 10.62 -10.35 19.10
N TRP A 129 9.49 -10.20 19.76
CA TRP A 129 9.00 -11.18 20.74
C TRP A 129 8.54 -12.48 20.09
N ARG A 130 7.85 -12.42 18.93
CA ARG A 130 7.46 -13.60 18.15
C ARG A 130 8.69 -14.40 17.68
N ALA A 131 9.74 -13.72 17.22
CA ALA A 131 10.98 -14.36 16.83
C ALA A 131 11.66 -15.09 18.01
N ARG A 132 11.59 -14.51 19.23
CA ARG A 132 12.12 -15.13 20.45
C ARG A 132 11.27 -16.30 20.97
N SER A 133 9.97 -16.29 20.71
CA SER A 133 9.04 -17.35 21.15
C SER A 133 8.97 -18.54 20.18
N GLY A 134 9.79 -18.56 19.13
CA GLY A 134 9.85 -19.69 18.17
C GLY A 134 8.62 -19.85 17.28
N ARG A 135 7.85 -18.78 17.07
CA ARG A 135 6.69 -18.75 16.17
C ARG A 135 6.91 -17.81 15.00
#